data_66c31386867c2963e7a231da74da6737
#
_entry.id   66c31386867c2963e7a231da74da6737
#
_cell.length_a   1.000
_cell.length_b   1.000
_cell.length_c   1.000
_cell.angle_alpha   90.00
_cell.angle_beta   90.00
_cell.angle_gamma   90.00
#
_symmetry.space_group_name_H-M   'P 1'
#
loop_
_entity.id
_entity.type
_entity.pdbx_description
1 polymer ?
#
loop_
_entity_poly.entity_id
_entity_poly.type
_entity_poly.pdbx_seq_one_letter_code
_entity_poly.pdbx_strand_id
1 'polypeptide(L)'
;EPRLTSIIIPSLNELEPLRRLLESIDRCCMAYRHEIIIADGGSGDGRLLNYYDLLEKNKAARIAKSGTAGFSALCRAGADMAMGDALLFISRDAELIEPNTLYALSSQGEREGAAAAGCMLISPQGALIAAGGAISKDGKIIYPADNERLTHTVRTVSVLSGACMYMRADMYFSSGGFDESFDAPQYEPLLPVGADAELCLRLARRGLGAIYAPDARVVLHRPLAAISSAPENVRLRCRDALRHLSINGDPYTPNA
;
A
#
# COMPACT_ATOMS: atom_id res chain seq x y z
N GLU A 1 -4.30 22.45 11.84
CA GLU A 1 -5.41 21.48 11.87
C GLU A 1 -4.90 20.11 11.42
N PRO A 2 -5.40 18.99 11.97
CA PRO A 2 -5.03 17.67 11.50
C PRO A 2 -5.45 17.51 10.04
N ARG A 3 -4.53 17.02 9.20
CA ARG A 3 -4.77 16.82 7.77
C ARG A 3 -5.88 15.79 7.55
N LEU A 4 -6.64 15.98 6.48
CA LEU A 4 -7.59 14.96 6.02
C LEU A 4 -6.82 13.86 5.28
N THR A 5 -7.01 12.61 5.67
CA THR A 5 -6.45 11.44 4.97
C THR A 5 -7.53 10.75 4.17
N SER A 6 -7.33 10.59 2.86
CA SER A 6 -8.18 9.76 2.01
C SER A 6 -7.68 8.32 2.04
N ILE A 7 -8.48 7.42 2.61
CA ILE A 7 -8.19 5.99 2.67
C ILE A 7 -8.74 5.35 1.40
N ILE A 8 -7.84 4.85 0.53
CA ILE A 8 -8.16 4.29 -0.78
C ILE A 8 -8.05 2.78 -0.71
N ILE A 9 -9.14 2.09 -1.03
CA ILE A 9 -9.29 0.64 -0.89
C ILE A 9 -9.62 0.03 -2.25
N PRO A 10 -8.66 -0.62 -2.95
CA PRO A 10 -8.96 -1.44 -4.11
C PRO A 10 -9.90 -2.59 -3.77
N SER A 11 -10.96 -2.77 -4.55
CA SER A 11 -11.99 -3.78 -4.27
C SER A 11 -12.49 -4.48 -5.53
N LEU A 12 -12.80 -5.79 -5.42
CA LEU A 12 -13.35 -6.62 -6.48
C LEU A 12 -14.03 -7.86 -5.89
N ASN A 13 -15.34 -8.01 -6.08
CA ASN A 13 -16.15 -9.22 -5.86
C ASN A 13 -16.22 -9.85 -4.44
N GLU A 14 -15.51 -9.40 -3.43
CA GLU A 14 -15.49 -10.04 -2.10
C GLU A 14 -15.93 -9.07 -1.00
N LEU A 15 -17.07 -9.36 -0.40
CA LEU A 15 -17.67 -8.51 0.63
C LEU A 15 -16.98 -8.66 1.99
N GLU A 16 -16.70 -9.88 2.45
CA GLU A 16 -16.26 -10.10 3.83
C GLU A 16 -14.87 -9.52 4.16
N PRO A 17 -13.85 -9.61 3.27
CA PRO A 17 -12.59 -8.91 3.50
C PRO A 17 -12.78 -7.39 3.64
N LEU A 18 -13.56 -6.78 2.75
CA LEU A 18 -13.84 -5.36 2.78
C LEU A 18 -14.54 -4.94 4.09
N ARG A 19 -15.55 -5.69 4.52
CA ARG A 19 -16.25 -5.42 5.80
C ARG A 19 -15.31 -5.44 6.99
N ARG A 20 -14.46 -6.47 7.09
CA ARG A 20 -13.45 -6.58 8.15
C ARG A 20 -12.54 -5.36 8.19
N LEU A 21 -12.03 -4.94 7.02
CA LEU A 21 -11.19 -3.74 6.93
C LEU A 21 -11.96 -2.51 7.41
N LEU A 22 -13.18 -2.26 6.91
CA LEU A 22 -13.97 -1.09 7.27
C LEU A 22 -14.29 -1.05 8.78
N GLU A 23 -14.66 -2.18 9.37
CA GLU A 23 -14.89 -2.31 10.82
C GLU A 23 -13.59 -2.02 11.62
N SER A 24 -12.43 -2.41 11.10
CA SER A 24 -11.14 -2.10 11.73
C SER A 24 -10.75 -0.63 11.59
N ILE A 25 -11.05 0.00 10.46
CA ILE A 25 -10.85 1.45 10.26
C ILE A 25 -11.74 2.23 11.22
N ASP A 26 -13.01 1.88 11.31
CA ASP A 26 -13.94 2.52 12.23
C ASP A 26 -13.43 2.42 13.68
N ARG A 27 -12.97 1.26 14.11
CA ARG A 27 -12.41 1.03 15.45
C ARG A 27 -11.10 1.79 15.70
N CYS A 28 -10.20 1.84 14.72
CA CYS A 28 -8.83 2.33 14.91
C CYS A 28 -8.59 3.77 14.45
N CYS A 29 -9.45 4.35 13.61
CA CYS A 29 -9.23 5.66 13.02
C CYS A 29 -10.21 6.74 13.49
N MET A 30 -11.12 6.46 14.42
CA MET A 30 -12.16 7.42 14.89
C MET A 30 -11.60 8.78 15.34
N ALA A 31 -10.39 8.81 15.90
CA ALA A 31 -9.76 10.05 16.38
C ALA A 31 -9.14 10.89 15.25
N TYR A 32 -9.13 10.40 14.02
CA TYR A 32 -8.43 11.03 12.90
C TYR A 32 -9.41 11.48 11.83
N ARG A 33 -9.15 12.65 11.24
CA ARG A 33 -9.93 13.13 10.09
C ARG A 33 -9.59 12.28 8.87
N HIS A 34 -10.55 11.49 8.43
CA HIS A 34 -10.38 10.66 7.24
C HIS A 34 -11.67 10.59 6.43
N GLU A 35 -11.53 10.21 5.19
CA GLU A 35 -12.60 9.77 4.30
C GLU A 35 -12.25 8.40 3.73
N ILE A 36 -13.23 7.63 3.32
CA ILE A 36 -13.04 6.32 2.72
C ILE A 36 -13.48 6.35 1.27
N ILE A 37 -12.61 5.87 0.38
CA ILE A 37 -12.87 5.73 -1.05
C ILE A 37 -12.59 4.29 -1.43
N ILE A 38 -13.62 3.57 -1.87
CA ILE A 38 -13.51 2.21 -2.36
C ILE A 38 -13.41 2.27 -3.87
N ALA A 39 -12.27 1.82 -4.41
CA ALA A 39 -12.05 1.76 -5.85
C ALA A 39 -12.48 0.40 -6.39
N ASP A 40 -13.63 0.35 -7.05
CA ASP A 40 -14.24 -0.87 -7.57
C ASP A 40 -13.76 -1.21 -8.97
N GLY A 41 -13.23 -2.43 -9.13
CA GLY A 41 -12.71 -2.97 -10.38
C GLY A 41 -13.76 -3.60 -11.31
N GLY A 42 -15.04 -3.29 -11.11
CA GLY A 42 -16.13 -3.88 -11.88
C GLY A 42 -16.72 -5.13 -11.22
N SER A 43 -17.01 -5.04 -9.93
CA SER A 43 -17.62 -6.14 -9.18
C SER A 43 -18.98 -6.55 -9.75
N GLY A 44 -19.22 -7.88 -9.79
CA GLY A 44 -20.49 -8.49 -10.17
C GLY A 44 -21.25 -9.13 -8.99
N ASP A 45 -20.67 -9.19 -7.78
CA ASP A 45 -21.34 -9.73 -6.60
C ASP A 45 -22.43 -8.76 -6.11
N GLY A 46 -23.70 -9.16 -6.26
CA GLY A 46 -24.85 -8.34 -5.85
C GLY A 46 -24.86 -7.98 -4.36
N ARG A 47 -24.29 -8.80 -3.47
CA ARG A 47 -24.21 -8.49 -2.04
C ARG A 47 -23.22 -7.36 -1.81
N LEU A 48 -22.10 -7.36 -2.52
CA LEU A 48 -21.10 -6.30 -2.45
C LEU A 48 -21.66 -4.99 -3.03
N LEU A 49 -22.35 -5.05 -4.18
CA LEU A 49 -22.97 -3.88 -4.79
C LEU A 49 -24.03 -3.25 -3.88
N ASN A 50 -24.91 -4.06 -3.28
CA ASN A 50 -25.87 -3.56 -2.29
C ASN A 50 -25.17 -2.94 -1.06
N TYR A 51 -24.03 -3.46 -0.66
CA TYR A 51 -23.25 -2.91 0.44
C TYR A 51 -22.63 -1.55 0.06
N TYR A 52 -22.16 -1.39 -1.17
CA TYR A 52 -21.69 -0.09 -1.67
C TYR A 52 -22.81 0.96 -1.63
N ASP A 53 -24.01 0.62 -2.12
CA ASP A 53 -25.16 1.53 -2.07
C ASP A 53 -25.49 1.96 -0.63
N LEU A 54 -25.38 1.04 0.33
CA LEU A 54 -25.58 1.33 1.75
C LEU A 54 -24.50 2.29 2.30
N LEU A 55 -23.24 2.07 1.96
CA LEU A 55 -22.13 2.92 2.38
C LEU A 55 -22.27 4.34 1.82
N GLU A 56 -22.60 4.49 0.53
CA GLU A 56 -22.82 5.80 -0.09
C GLU A 56 -24.03 6.53 0.50
N LYS A 57 -25.15 5.82 0.69
CA LYS A 57 -26.36 6.38 1.31
C LYS A 57 -26.10 6.92 2.72
N ASN A 58 -25.29 6.21 3.49
CA ASN A 58 -24.91 6.60 4.85
C ASN A 58 -23.72 7.58 4.88
N LYS A 59 -23.16 7.96 3.73
CA LYS A 59 -21.95 8.79 3.60
C LYS A 59 -20.74 8.21 4.34
N ALA A 60 -20.70 6.89 4.49
CA ALA A 60 -19.61 6.17 5.15
C ALA A 60 -18.42 5.94 4.20
N ALA A 61 -18.67 5.82 2.91
CA ALA A 61 -17.65 5.74 1.88
C ALA A 61 -18.16 6.30 0.55
N ARG A 62 -17.23 6.63 -0.35
CA ARG A 62 -17.51 6.95 -1.77
C ARG A 62 -16.97 5.83 -2.65
N ILE A 63 -17.65 5.53 -3.75
CA ILE A 63 -17.26 4.45 -4.65
C ILE A 63 -16.67 5.05 -5.94
N ALA A 64 -15.38 4.83 -6.15
CA ALA A 64 -14.68 5.15 -7.39
C ALA A 64 -14.79 3.96 -8.34
N LYS A 65 -15.44 4.13 -9.49
CA LYS A 65 -15.54 3.09 -10.51
C LYS A 65 -14.34 3.18 -11.44
N SER A 66 -13.55 2.11 -11.50
CA SER A 66 -12.48 1.97 -12.48
C SER A 66 -13.00 1.23 -13.73
N GLY A 67 -12.53 1.65 -14.91
CA GLY A 67 -12.83 0.93 -16.15
C GLY A 67 -12.07 -0.41 -16.29
N THR A 68 -11.09 -0.65 -15.42
CA THR A 68 -10.24 -1.85 -15.43
C THR A 68 -9.97 -2.32 -14.00
N ALA A 69 -9.84 -3.63 -13.84
CA ALA A 69 -9.29 -4.21 -12.61
C ALA A 69 -7.76 -4.23 -12.71
N GLY A 70 -7.09 -3.67 -11.73
CA GLY A 70 -5.64 -3.59 -11.64
C GLY A 70 -5.29 -2.70 -10.46
N PHE A 71 -4.31 -3.08 -9.66
CA PHE A 71 -3.97 -2.36 -8.43
C PHE A 71 -3.70 -0.88 -8.69
N SER A 72 -2.83 -0.57 -9.66
CA SER A 72 -2.43 0.81 -9.97
C SER A 72 -3.58 1.64 -10.50
N ALA A 73 -4.37 1.07 -11.43
CA ALA A 73 -5.55 1.73 -12.00
C ALA A 73 -6.62 2.02 -10.93
N LEU A 74 -6.86 1.07 -10.02
CA LEU A 74 -7.78 1.24 -8.89
C LEU A 74 -7.29 2.30 -7.91
N CYS A 75 -6.00 2.28 -7.55
CA CYS A 75 -5.41 3.30 -6.70
C CYS A 75 -5.51 4.69 -7.32
N ARG A 76 -5.30 4.82 -8.64
CA ARG A 76 -5.49 6.08 -9.37
C ARG A 76 -6.93 6.55 -9.32
N ALA A 77 -7.89 5.68 -9.66
CA ALA A 77 -9.31 6.04 -9.64
C ALA A 77 -9.76 6.53 -8.24
N GLY A 78 -9.27 5.89 -7.18
CA GLY A 78 -9.51 6.34 -5.82
C GLY A 78 -8.83 7.66 -5.49
N ALA A 79 -7.57 7.85 -5.90
CA ALA A 79 -6.81 9.08 -5.67
C ALA A 79 -7.42 10.28 -6.39
N ASP A 80 -7.93 10.10 -7.61
CA ASP A 80 -8.59 11.17 -8.39
C ASP A 80 -9.87 11.67 -7.73
N MET A 81 -10.51 10.85 -6.88
CA MET A 81 -11.67 11.25 -6.06
C MET A 81 -11.28 11.83 -4.70
N ALA A 82 -10.04 11.69 -4.28
CA ALA A 82 -9.59 12.07 -2.95
C ALA A 82 -9.69 13.59 -2.72
N MET A 83 -10.13 13.96 -1.52
CA MET A 83 -10.16 15.35 -1.04
C MET A 83 -9.11 15.62 0.03
N GLY A 84 -8.43 14.58 0.51
CA GLY A 84 -7.42 14.68 1.56
C GLY A 84 -6.08 15.18 1.05
N ASP A 85 -5.34 15.85 1.93
CA ASP A 85 -3.95 16.25 1.68
C ASP A 85 -2.98 15.06 1.72
N ALA A 86 -3.46 13.93 2.24
CA ALA A 86 -2.73 12.68 2.34
C ALA A 86 -3.59 11.50 1.84
N LEU A 87 -2.91 10.48 1.33
CA LEU A 87 -3.49 9.26 0.81
C LEU A 87 -2.97 8.06 1.61
N LEU A 88 -3.86 7.18 2.03
CA LEU A 88 -3.54 5.87 2.56
C LEU A 88 -4.06 4.81 1.59
N PHE A 89 -3.18 4.19 0.84
CA PHE A 89 -3.52 3.00 0.05
C PHE A 89 -3.50 1.79 0.97
N ILE A 90 -4.58 1.04 1.02
CA ILE A 90 -4.69 -0.12 1.89
C ILE A 90 -5.43 -1.26 1.21
N SER A 91 -4.87 -2.46 1.28
CA SER A 91 -5.52 -3.67 0.78
C SER A 91 -6.81 -3.95 1.53
N ARG A 92 -7.87 -4.34 0.81
CA ARG A 92 -9.12 -4.80 1.44
C ARG A 92 -8.94 -6.04 2.34
N ASP A 93 -7.86 -6.80 2.11
CA ASP A 93 -7.50 -7.97 2.92
C ASP A 93 -6.73 -7.60 4.20
N ALA A 94 -6.53 -6.31 4.45
CA ALA A 94 -5.88 -5.80 5.65
C ALA A 94 -6.88 -5.65 6.82
N GLU A 95 -6.34 -5.66 8.03
CA GLU A 95 -7.05 -5.33 9.26
C GLU A 95 -6.14 -4.49 10.17
N LEU A 96 -6.62 -3.31 10.56
CA LEU A 96 -5.92 -2.46 11.52
C LEU A 96 -6.14 -3.02 12.92
N ILE A 97 -5.06 -3.19 13.68
CA ILE A 97 -5.13 -3.73 15.04
C ILE A 97 -4.72 -2.73 16.12
N GLU A 98 -4.08 -1.63 15.72
CA GLU A 98 -3.60 -0.60 16.65
C GLU A 98 -4.32 0.73 16.41
N PRO A 99 -4.88 1.37 17.45
CA PRO A 99 -5.58 2.66 17.32
C PRO A 99 -4.69 3.79 16.78
N ASN A 100 -3.38 3.67 16.91
CA ASN A 100 -2.41 4.67 16.49
C ASN A 100 -1.82 4.43 15.09
N THR A 101 -2.32 3.45 14.34
CA THR A 101 -1.73 3.07 13.04
C THR A 101 -1.68 4.26 12.08
N LEU A 102 -2.77 5.02 11.94
CA LEU A 102 -2.80 6.17 11.04
C LEU A 102 -1.87 7.29 11.51
N TYR A 103 -1.79 7.53 12.81
CA TYR A 103 -0.83 8.50 13.39
C TYR A 103 0.60 8.09 13.16
N ALA A 104 0.95 6.83 13.41
CA ALA A 104 2.30 6.32 13.21
C ALA A 104 2.73 6.46 11.74
N LEU A 105 1.83 6.19 10.79
CA LEU A 105 2.09 6.36 9.36
C LEU A 105 2.23 7.84 8.98
N SER A 106 1.29 8.70 9.36
CA SER A 106 1.32 10.13 9.02
C SER A 106 2.52 10.83 9.63
N SER A 107 2.85 10.55 10.89
CA SER A 107 4.01 11.14 11.57
C SER A 107 5.34 10.85 10.86
N GLN A 108 5.46 9.73 10.19
CA GLN A 108 6.64 9.36 9.41
C GLN A 108 6.56 9.84 7.96
N GLY A 109 5.39 9.75 7.33
CA GLY A 109 5.19 10.13 5.93
C GLY A 109 5.20 11.65 5.68
N GLU A 110 5.00 12.44 6.74
CA GLU A 110 5.03 13.91 6.67
C GLU A 110 6.38 14.52 7.07
N ARG A 111 7.37 13.70 7.42
CA ARG A 111 8.72 14.21 7.72
C ARG A 111 9.35 14.84 6.49
N GLU A 112 10.22 15.81 6.73
CA GLU A 112 11.03 16.38 5.66
C GLU A 112 11.87 15.29 4.99
N GLY A 113 11.85 15.28 3.65
CA GLY A 113 12.53 14.24 2.86
C GLY A 113 11.81 12.90 2.78
N ALA A 114 10.70 12.69 3.49
CA ALA A 114 9.90 11.49 3.33
C ALA A 114 9.01 11.59 2.09
N ALA A 115 8.94 10.50 1.33
CA ALA A 115 8.01 10.34 0.22
C ALA A 115 6.76 9.56 0.63
N ALA A 116 6.96 8.51 1.40
CA ALA A 116 5.92 7.60 1.84
C ALA A 116 6.29 6.97 3.19
N ALA A 117 5.29 6.47 3.91
CA ALA A 117 5.47 5.64 5.09
C ALA A 117 4.70 4.32 4.94
N GLY A 118 5.30 3.23 5.43
CA GLY A 118 4.68 1.90 5.42
C GLY A 118 4.76 1.23 6.79
N CYS A 119 3.89 0.27 7.02
CA CYS A 119 3.68 -0.39 8.28
C CYS A 119 4.40 -1.74 8.40
N MET A 120 4.36 -2.30 9.60
CA MET A 120 4.61 -3.71 9.84
C MET A 120 3.41 -4.53 9.37
N LEU A 121 3.62 -5.43 8.43
CA LEU A 121 2.61 -6.39 7.99
C LEU A 121 2.85 -7.73 8.67
N ILE A 122 1.82 -8.25 9.32
CA ILE A 122 1.85 -9.56 9.99
C ILE A 122 0.71 -10.44 9.51
N SER A 123 0.87 -11.75 9.62
CA SER A 123 -0.22 -12.69 9.35
C SER A 123 -1.21 -12.73 10.51
N PRO A 124 -2.42 -13.32 10.33
CA PRO A 124 -3.37 -13.54 11.42
C PRO A 124 -2.79 -14.40 12.58
N GLN A 125 -1.73 -15.17 12.33
CA GLN A 125 -1.03 -15.96 13.32
C GLN A 125 0.12 -15.19 13.99
N GLY A 126 0.33 -13.91 13.64
CA GLY A 126 1.37 -13.05 14.18
C GLY A 126 2.75 -13.20 13.52
N ALA A 127 2.87 -14.01 12.46
CA ALA A 127 4.11 -14.12 11.73
C ALA A 127 4.38 -12.86 10.89
N LEU A 128 5.64 -12.39 10.89
CA LEU A 128 6.04 -11.24 10.09
C LEU A 128 5.94 -11.55 8.59
N ILE A 129 5.23 -10.69 7.86
CA ILE A 129 5.13 -10.73 6.39
C ILE A 129 6.09 -9.71 5.78
N ALA A 130 6.07 -8.46 6.24
CA ALA A 130 6.95 -7.40 5.75
C ALA A 130 7.18 -6.33 6.82
N ALA A 131 8.42 -5.82 6.87
CA ALA A 131 8.85 -4.73 7.75
C ALA A 131 9.75 -3.75 6.97
N GLY A 132 9.23 -3.21 5.87
CA GLY A 132 10.04 -2.50 4.88
C GLY A 132 10.99 -3.44 4.14
N GLY A 133 11.28 -3.16 2.89
CA GLY A 133 12.07 -4.01 2.00
C GLY A 133 13.37 -3.36 1.52
N ALA A 134 14.31 -4.23 1.16
CA ALA A 134 15.55 -3.90 0.45
C ALA A 134 15.64 -4.73 -0.83
N ILE A 135 16.53 -4.36 -1.73
CA ILE A 135 16.75 -5.05 -2.99
C ILE A 135 18.04 -5.85 -2.90
N SER A 136 17.96 -7.16 -3.12
CA SER A 136 19.13 -8.03 -3.18
C SER A 136 19.93 -7.84 -4.46
N LYS A 137 21.18 -8.32 -4.49
CA LYS A 137 22.05 -8.28 -5.67
C LYS A 137 21.49 -9.02 -6.88
N ASP A 138 20.62 -10.00 -6.66
CA ASP A 138 19.90 -10.72 -7.72
C ASP A 138 18.56 -10.06 -8.10
N GLY A 139 18.28 -8.84 -7.59
CA GLY A 139 17.12 -8.05 -7.97
C GLY A 139 15.81 -8.51 -7.31
N LYS A 140 15.88 -9.21 -6.19
CA LYS A 140 14.70 -9.62 -5.42
C LYS A 140 14.42 -8.66 -4.29
N ILE A 141 13.15 -8.45 -3.97
CA ILE A 141 12.75 -7.75 -2.75
C ILE A 141 12.99 -8.68 -1.56
N ILE A 142 13.74 -8.22 -0.58
CA ILE A 142 13.99 -8.91 0.68
C ILE A 142 13.28 -8.12 1.78
N TYR A 143 12.45 -8.82 2.56
CA TYR A 143 11.89 -8.29 3.80
C TYR A 143 12.67 -8.89 4.97
N PRO A 144 13.26 -8.05 5.86
CA PRO A 144 14.06 -8.55 6.98
C PRO A 144 13.12 -9.19 8.03
N ALA A 145 12.93 -10.51 7.92
CA ALA A 145 12.07 -11.28 8.83
C ALA A 145 12.76 -11.66 10.14
N ASP A 146 14.09 -11.90 10.10
CA ASP A 146 14.84 -12.49 11.21
C ASP A 146 15.69 -11.48 12.00
N ASN A 147 15.55 -10.18 11.73
CA ASN A 147 16.31 -9.14 12.40
C ASN A 147 15.40 -8.30 13.31
N GLU A 148 15.31 -8.68 14.57
CA GLU A 148 14.46 -8.04 15.58
C GLU A 148 14.72 -6.52 15.69
N ARG A 149 15.98 -6.09 15.63
CA ARG A 149 16.33 -4.66 15.68
C ARG A 149 15.75 -3.90 14.50
N LEU A 150 15.87 -4.42 13.28
CA LEU A 150 15.32 -3.77 12.08
C LEU A 150 13.80 -3.77 12.05
N THR A 151 13.20 -4.80 12.64
CA THR A 151 11.73 -4.95 12.72
C THR A 151 11.10 -3.90 13.64
N HIS A 152 11.81 -3.46 14.70
CA HIS A 152 11.29 -2.52 15.70
C HIS A 152 11.88 -1.11 15.62
N THR A 153 12.60 -0.77 14.54
CA THR A 153 13.22 0.57 14.39
C THR A 153 12.65 1.31 13.18
N VAL A 154 12.27 2.58 13.40
CA VAL A 154 11.95 3.51 12.29
C VAL A 154 13.18 3.68 11.42
N ARG A 155 13.06 3.45 10.12
CA ARG A 155 14.20 3.53 9.19
C ARG A 155 13.77 3.84 7.76
N THR A 156 14.68 4.38 6.98
CA THR A 156 14.54 4.47 5.54
C THR A 156 14.73 3.09 4.92
N VAL A 157 13.93 2.78 3.91
CA VAL A 157 13.93 1.49 3.20
C VAL A 157 13.83 1.74 1.70
N SER A 158 14.21 0.77 0.89
CA SER A 158 14.08 0.88 -0.56
C SER A 158 12.66 0.61 -1.04
N VAL A 159 11.93 -0.24 -0.32
CA VAL A 159 10.60 -0.68 -0.73
C VAL A 159 9.63 -0.68 0.46
N LEU A 160 8.46 -0.12 0.25
CA LEU A 160 7.28 -0.30 1.10
C LEU A 160 6.25 -1.12 0.33
N SER A 161 5.46 -1.91 1.05
CA SER A 161 4.35 -2.63 0.41
C SER A 161 3.15 -1.73 0.18
N GLY A 162 2.64 -1.71 -1.02
CA GLY A 162 1.38 -1.04 -1.38
C GLY A 162 0.14 -1.67 -0.73
N ALA A 163 0.30 -2.80 -0.03
CA ALA A 163 -0.79 -3.36 0.80
C ALA A 163 -1.17 -2.44 1.98
N CYS A 164 -0.25 -1.57 2.43
CA CYS A 164 -0.54 -0.46 3.34
C CYS A 164 0.56 0.61 3.20
N MET A 165 0.26 1.68 2.45
CA MET A 165 1.22 2.75 2.15
C MET A 165 0.57 4.11 2.30
N TYR A 166 1.12 4.93 3.18
CA TYR A 166 0.74 6.33 3.38
C TYR A 166 1.68 7.25 2.61
N MET A 167 1.14 8.28 1.96
CA MET A 167 1.92 9.34 1.36
C MET A 167 1.12 10.63 1.22
N ARG A 168 1.81 11.77 1.08
CA ARG A 168 1.13 13.02 0.78
C ARG A 168 0.55 12.98 -0.63
N ALA A 169 -0.62 13.60 -0.81
CA ALA A 169 -1.30 13.64 -2.11
C ALA A 169 -0.46 14.34 -3.18
N ASP A 170 0.19 15.47 -2.83
CA ASP A 170 1.08 16.20 -3.74
C ASP A 170 2.27 15.35 -4.21
N MET A 171 2.83 14.49 -3.34
CA MET A 171 3.89 13.55 -3.70
C MET A 171 3.40 12.46 -4.66
N TYR A 172 2.21 11.91 -4.39
CA TYR A 172 1.61 10.90 -5.27
C TYR A 172 1.39 11.46 -6.68
N PHE A 173 0.70 12.58 -6.80
CA PHE A 173 0.38 13.17 -8.10
C PHE A 173 1.61 13.69 -8.84
N SER A 174 2.51 14.39 -8.16
CA SER A 174 3.74 14.91 -8.79
C SER A 174 4.72 13.81 -9.23
N SER A 175 4.63 12.62 -8.62
CA SER A 175 5.40 11.46 -9.06
C SER A 175 4.75 10.69 -10.21
N GLY A 176 3.49 10.94 -10.53
CA GLY A 176 2.71 10.18 -11.52
C GLY A 176 1.96 8.98 -10.94
N GLY A 177 2.00 8.76 -9.61
CA GLY A 177 1.31 7.66 -8.94
C GLY A 177 1.91 6.29 -9.23
N PHE A 178 1.14 5.24 -8.97
CA PHE A 178 1.51 3.87 -9.37
C PHE A 178 1.45 3.71 -10.89
N ASP A 179 2.42 3.01 -11.46
CA ASP A 179 2.49 2.76 -12.89
C ASP A 179 1.60 1.56 -13.28
N GLU A 180 0.55 1.85 -14.04
CA GLU A 180 -0.44 0.85 -14.50
C GLU A 180 0.16 -0.23 -15.41
N SER A 181 1.35 0.01 -15.96
CA SER A 181 2.06 -1.01 -16.76
C SER A 181 2.53 -2.23 -15.93
N PHE A 182 2.48 -2.13 -14.58
CA PHE A 182 2.72 -3.24 -13.67
C PHE A 182 1.43 -4.01 -13.32
N ASP A 183 0.27 -3.51 -13.71
CA ASP A 183 -0.98 -4.20 -13.43
C ASP A 183 -1.05 -5.55 -14.15
N ALA A 184 -1.43 -6.56 -13.40
CA ALA A 184 -1.59 -7.93 -13.87
C ALA A 184 -2.94 -8.50 -13.41
N PRO A 185 -4.07 -7.98 -13.92
CA PRO A 185 -5.40 -8.29 -13.40
C PRO A 185 -5.78 -9.77 -13.51
N GLN A 186 -5.19 -10.51 -14.44
CA GLN A 186 -5.40 -11.97 -14.58
C GLN A 186 -4.59 -12.78 -13.55
N TYR A 187 -3.54 -12.19 -12.97
CA TYR A 187 -2.68 -12.82 -11.97
C TYR A 187 -3.06 -12.36 -10.56
N GLU A 188 -3.02 -11.06 -10.34
CA GLU A 188 -3.33 -10.45 -9.04
C GLU A 188 -3.92 -9.04 -9.24
N PRO A 189 -5.27 -8.92 -9.24
CA PRO A 189 -5.90 -7.65 -9.57
C PRO A 189 -5.81 -6.58 -8.48
N LEU A 190 -5.66 -6.97 -7.22
CA LEU A 190 -5.83 -6.07 -6.07
C LEU A 190 -4.56 -5.84 -5.25
N LEU A 191 -3.46 -6.50 -5.59
CA LEU A 191 -2.18 -6.33 -4.91
C LEU A 191 -1.13 -5.78 -5.89
N PRO A 192 -0.21 -4.94 -5.39
CA PRO A 192 0.89 -4.46 -6.21
C PRO A 192 1.82 -5.62 -6.58
N VAL A 193 2.08 -5.78 -7.86
CA VAL A 193 3.06 -6.75 -8.36
C VAL A 193 4.30 -5.97 -8.83
N GLY A 194 4.94 -5.28 -7.88
CA GLY A 194 6.13 -4.46 -8.11
C GLY A 194 5.87 -2.99 -8.42
N ALA A 195 4.63 -2.55 -8.62
CA ALA A 195 4.28 -1.15 -8.80
C ALA A 195 4.66 -0.29 -7.59
N ASP A 196 4.53 -0.85 -6.38
CA ASP A 196 4.93 -0.24 -5.12
C ASP A 196 6.47 -0.08 -5.01
N ALA A 197 7.21 -1.10 -5.39
CA ALA A 197 8.67 -1.04 -5.42
C ALA A 197 9.15 -0.01 -6.47
N GLU A 198 8.58 0.00 -7.66
CA GLU A 198 8.90 0.96 -8.71
C GLU A 198 8.65 2.40 -8.22
N LEU A 199 7.48 2.66 -7.62
CA LEU A 199 7.15 3.98 -7.07
C LEU A 199 8.17 4.42 -6.02
N CYS A 200 8.50 3.57 -5.06
CA CYS A 200 9.50 3.86 -4.02
C CYS A 200 10.86 4.21 -4.65
N LEU A 201 11.32 3.45 -5.64
CA LEU A 201 12.60 3.70 -6.30
C LEU A 201 12.60 4.95 -7.17
N ARG A 202 11.48 5.26 -7.81
CA ARG A 202 11.32 6.48 -8.60
C ARG A 202 11.38 7.71 -7.70
N LEU A 203 10.80 7.65 -6.51
CA LEU A 203 10.88 8.71 -5.49
C LEU A 203 12.29 8.82 -4.90
N ALA A 204 12.95 7.70 -4.63
CA ALA A 204 14.33 7.67 -4.13
C ALA A 204 15.33 8.34 -5.10
N ARG A 205 15.14 8.20 -6.43
CA ARG A 205 15.93 8.92 -7.44
C ARG A 205 15.75 10.44 -7.39
N ARG A 206 14.69 10.93 -6.75
CA ARG A 206 14.42 12.34 -6.50
C ARG A 206 14.93 12.82 -5.12
N GLY A 207 15.67 11.96 -4.41
CA GLY A 207 16.19 12.25 -3.06
C GLY A 207 15.17 12.11 -1.94
N LEU A 208 14.03 11.43 -2.18
CA LEU A 208 12.95 11.26 -1.23
C LEU A 208 12.95 9.83 -0.65
N GLY A 209 12.79 9.72 0.66
CA GLY A 209 12.87 8.45 1.39
C GLY A 209 11.52 7.75 1.57
N ALA A 210 11.52 6.44 1.43
CA ALA A 210 10.44 5.58 1.92
C ALA A 210 10.74 5.19 3.37
N ILE A 211 9.82 5.46 4.31
CA ILE A 211 10.05 5.29 5.74
C ILE A 211 9.23 4.12 6.29
N TYR A 212 9.89 3.17 6.92
CA TYR A 212 9.22 2.11 7.66
C TYR A 212 8.87 2.58 9.07
N ALA A 213 7.59 2.42 9.45
CA ALA A 213 7.01 2.82 10.73
C ALA A 213 6.59 1.56 11.52
N PRO A 214 7.41 1.06 12.45
CA PRO A 214 7.14 -0.19 13.20
C PRO A 214 5.93 -0.10 14.13
N ASP A 215 5.57 1.10 14.59
CA ASP A 215 4.42 1.32 15.48
C ASP A 215 3.08 1.23 14.74
N ALA A 216 3.10 1.26 13.41
CA ALA A 216 1.95 0.95 12.58
C ALA A 216 1.94 -0.55 12.31
N ARG A 217 0.98 -1.27 12.90
CA ARG A 217 0.82 -2.73 12.72
C ARG A 217 -0.47 -3.04 12.01
N VAL A 218 -0.38 -3.85 10.97
CA VAL A 218 -1.54 -4.24 10.15
C VAL A 218 -1.49 -5.75 9.92
N VAL A 219 -2.59 -6.42 10.21
CA VAL A 219 -2.76 -7.84 9.84
C VAL A 219 -3.14 -7.91 8.37
N LEU A 220 -2.46 -8.75 7.61
CA LEU A 220 -2.80 -9.03 6.22
C LEU A 220 -3.29 -10.48 6.11
N HIS A 221 -4.57 -10.66 5.78
CA HIS A 221 -5.23 -11.96 5.69
C HIS A 221 -4.92 -12.72 4.41
N ARG A 222 -4.20 -12.09 3.49
CA ARG A 222 -3.74 -12.66 2.23
C ARG A 222 -2.24 -12.44 2.06
N PRO A 223 -1.47 -13.41 1.54
CA PRO A 223 -0.04 -13.21 1.28
C PRO A 223 0.17 -12.11 0.22
N LEU A 224 1.33 -11.45 0.29
CA LEU A 224 1.75 -10.53 -0.76
C LEU A 224 1.94 -11.26 -2.09
N ALA A 225 1.68 -10.55 -3.19
CA ALA A 225 1.91 -11.07 -4.53
C ALA A 225 3.41 -11.34 -4.75
N ALA A 226 3.74 -12.53 -5.24
CA ALA A 226 5.13 -12.89 -5.53
C ALA A 226 5.50 -12.47 -6.97
N ILE A 227 6.45 -11.53 -7.10
CA ILE A 227 6.95 -11.09 -8.42
C ILE A 227 7.45 -12.27 -9.26
N SER A 228 8.06 -13.28 -8.64
CA SER A 228 8.57 -14.49 -9.33
C SER A 228 7.48 -15.29 -10.04
N SER A 229 6.25 -15.20 -9.60
CA SER A 229 5.09 -15.89 -10.18
C SER A 229 4.26 -15.00 -11.11
N ALA A 230 4.63 -13.72 -11.25
CA ALA A 230 3.94 -12.80 -12.13
C ALA A 230 4.16 -13.11 -13.62
N PRO A 231 3.31 -12.63 -14.53
CA PRO A 231 3.54 -12.70 -15.98
C PRO A 231 4.91 -12.18 -16.39
N GLU A 232 5.47 -12.75 -17.44
CA GLU A 232 6.85 -12.46 -17.87
C GLU A 232 7.10 -10.97 -18.13
N ASN A 233 6.17 -10.30 -18.80
CA ASN A 233 6.26 -8.86 -19.06
C ASN A 233 6.37 -8.04 -17.78
N VAL A 234 5.63 -8.39 -16.72
CA VAL A 234 5.70 -7.74 -15.42
C VAL A 234 7.02 -8.05 -14.72
N ARG A 235 7.46 -9.33 -14.75
CA ARG A 235 8.76 -9.73 -14.18
C ARG A 235 9.93 -8.98 -14.83
N LEU A 236 9.90 -8.80 -16.15
CA LEU A 236 10.91 -8.04 -16.88
C LEU A 236 10.93 -6.58 -16.45
N ARG A 237 9.76 -5.94 -16.34
CA ARG A 237 9.64 -4.54 -15.85
C ARG A 237 10.16 -4.39 -14.43
N CYS A 238 9.79 -5.30 -13.52
CA CYS A 238 10.31 -5.29 -12.15
C CYS A 238 11.85 -5.41 -12.15
N ARG A 239 12.40 -6.34 -12.91
CA ARG A 239 13.86 -6.51 -13.03
C ARG A 239 14.55 -5.25 -13.54
N ASP A 240 13.99 -4.60 -14.55
CA ASP A 240 14.57 -3.37 -15.10
C ASP A 240 14.48 -2.20 -14.11
N ALA A 241 13.35 -2.04 -13.41
CA ALA A 241 13.17 -1.04 -12.37
C ALA A 241 14.17 -1.23 -11.20
N LEU A 242 14.42 -2.47 -10.80
CA LEU A 242 15.30 -2.84 -9.68
C LEU A 242 16.80 -2.92 -10.08
N ARG A 243 17.12 -2.90 -11.38
CA ARG A 243 18.47 -3.16 -11.92
C ARG A 243 19.54 -2.25 -11.33
N HIS A 244 19.22 -0.98 -11.14
CA HIS A 244 20.19 -0.02 -10.61
C HIS A 244 20.68 -0.42 -9.21
N LEU A 245 19.79 -0.83 -8.32
CA LEU A 245 20.15 -1.25 -6.96
C LEU A 245 20.79 -2.65 -6.93
N SER A 246 20.41 -3.55 -7.84
CA SER A 246 21.05 -4.87 -7.92
C SER A 246 22.51 -4.77 -8.39
N ILE A 247 22.85 -3.79 -9.24
CA ILE A 247 24.23 -3.56 -9.72
C ILE A 247 25.07 -2.79 -8.69
N ASN A 248 24.52 -1.68 -8.14
CA ASN A 248 25.26 -0.76 -7.28
C ASN A 248 25.17 -1.10 -5.79
N GLY A 249 24.35 -2.07 -5.43
CA GLY A 249 23.99 -2.40 -4.06
C GLY A 249 22.87 -1.48 -3.52
N ASP A 250 22.00 -2.07 -2.74
CA ASP A 250 20.95 -1.33 -2.05
C ASP A 250 21.52 -0.80 -0.72
N PRO A 251 21.52 0.52 -0.48
CA PRO A 251 22.10 1.12 0.73
C PRO A 251 21.38 0.68 2.02
N TYR A 252 20.16 0.14 1.89
CA TYR A 252 19.33 -0.31 3.01
C TYR A 252 19.31 -1.83 3.18
N THR A 253 20.10 -2.55 2.39
CA THR A 253 20.27 -4.00 2.60
C THR A 253 20.91 -4.22 3.97
N PRO A 254 20.30 -5.02 4.86
CA PRO A 254 20.94 -5.40 6.09
C PRO A 254 22.28 -6.07 5.78
N ASN A 255 23.35 -5.63 6.43
CA ASN A 255 24.61 -6.35 6.37
C ASN A 255 24.36 -7.79 6.82
N ALA A 256 24.62 -8.73 5.91
CA ALA A 256 24.53 -10.16 6.17
C ALA A 256 25.57 -10.59 7.24
#